data_2d27447b276bde625f33da791743fd88
#
_entry.id   2d27447b276bde625f33da791743fd88
#
_cell.length_a   1.000
_cell.length_b   1.000
_cell.length_c   1.000
_cell.angle_alpha   90.00
_cell.angle_beta   90.00
_cell.angle_gamma   90.00
#
_symmetry.space_group_name_H-M   'P 1'
#
loop_
_entity.id
_entity.type
_entity.pdbx_description
1 polymer ?
#
loop_
_entity_poly.entity_id
_entity_poly.type
_entity_poly.pdbx_seq_one_letter_code
_entity_poly.pdbx_strand_id
1 'polypeptide(L)'
;MNANMFVFAVSALASCMAAPLFAAPEAPDITLGGFAVGEIKLMCRERHGWEVDFRRETDKNGVEYAVVEMKREEPDYPAPFNLSFNFPKRDTVGAWRPWSSRTGFGMYWNPAVLPNAGVSDFRKWMPLYACYGSGNKNRVTFAASESSEPLVVKAGIKEEDNRLYMAFHFYNEKIARRNHLVARLRIDSRDMFWSDAVKEAADWMSDVSGRKPAFVPDAAFAPLYSTWYNFHQNVFQDELERECAIASKMGMKTIIVDDGWQTDDTHRGYAFCGDWKESKRRFPDLKAHVARVHAMGMKYMMWYSVPFVGKNSSNWRRFKGKFLCVESHLGAGVLDPRFPEVREFLISTYEKAVREWDIDGLKLDFIDRFSGKSIPQGKSMGGRDLRSVTEATEKLIADTYKRLSAIKKDILIEFRQAYIGPSIRAGANMLRVSDCPADMQMNRCGIANLRLTSGGAAVHADPLEWHPSDTPEAAAKNVLSAIFGTVQYSMKFAGLDKRHVDMIAHWSRFGAEHEAALQRGRFRAYHPELSYPLLEGESETERIFGVYAEEICVSTGALDKPVYILNSTDAGSLAVEIPAAAKVVAYDTYGACVGEQEYQAGCHRMAVPLSGYLKISSK
;
A
#
# COMPACT_ATOMS: atom_id res chain seq x y z
N MET A 1 -1.89 23.80 36.15
CA MET A 1 -1.15 25.00 35.70
C MET A 1 0.29 24.61 35.48
N ASN A 2 0.69 24.45 34.27
CA ASN A 2 1.98 24.74 33.62
C ASN A 2 1.97 24.07 32.24
N ALA A 3 1.77 24.91 31.23
CA ALA A 3 1.86 24.53 29.84
C ALA A 3 3.34 24.46 29.46
N ASN A 4 3.81 23.31 28.99
CA ASN A 4 5.10 23.18 28.34
C ASN A 4 4.89 23.14 26.83
N MET A 5 5.24 24.26 26.23
CA MET A 5 5.33 24.51 24.81
C MET A 5 6.59 23.86 24.26
N PHE A 6 6.48 22.84 23.43
CA PHE A 6 7.62 22.28 22.70
C PHE A 6 7.92 23.16 21.48
N VAL A 7 9.02 23.89 21.58
CA VAL A 7 9.64 24.60 20.45
C VAL A 7 10.56 23.63 19.72
N PHE A 8 10.23 23.31 18.46
CA PHE A 8 11.17 22.61 17.57
C PHE A 8 12.20 23.61 17.04
N ALA A 9 13.42 23.51 17.48
CA ALA A 9 14.55 24.22 16.92
C ALA A 9 14.96 23.57 15.59
N VAL A 10 14.74 24.28 14.49
CA VAL A 10 15.31 23.94 13.17
C VAL A 10 16.73 24.49 13.16
N SER A 11 17.74 23.66 13.33
CA SER A 11 19.14 24.05 13.12
C SER A 11 19.44 24.10 11.62
N ALA A 12 19.49 25.28 11.07
CA ALA A 12 20.05 25.55 9.76
C ALA A 12 21.58 25.48 9.83
N LEU A 13 22.17 24.39 9.37
CA LEU A 13 23.59 24.30 9.07
C LEU A 13 23.83 24.92 7.69
N ALA A 14 24.19 26.19 7.68
CA ALA A 14 24.78 26.84 6.53
C ALA A 14 26.23 26.35 6.38
N SER A 15 26.48 25.37 5.49
CA SER A 15 27.84 25.05 5.07
C SER A 15 28.22 26.00 3.93
N CYS A 16 29.09 26.96 4.21
CA CYS A 16 29.82 27.70 3.19
C CYS A 16 30.67 26.72 2.39
N MET A 17 30.23 26.32 1.22
CA MET A 17 31.10 25.69 0.22
C MET A 17 31.66 26.79 -0.68
N ALA A 18 32.97 26.92 -0.70
CA ALA A 18 33.70 27.72 -1.67
C ALA A 18 33.32 27.21 -3.08
N ALA A 19 32.79 28.08 -3.91
CA ALA A 19 32.45 27.77 -5.31
C ALA A 19 33.75 27.42 -6.05
N PRO A 20 33.77 26.38 -6.91
CA PRO A 20 34.92 26.13 -7.79
C PRO A 20 35.01 27.26 -8.82
N LEU A 21 36.24 27.75 -9.05
CA LEU A 21 36.56 28.93 -9.87
C LEU A 21 36.26 28.79 -11.38
N PHE A 22 35.75 27.66 -11.85
CA PHE A 22 35.26 27.48 -13.24
C PHE A 22 34.07 26.51 -13.22
N ALA A 23 32.87 27.03 -13.00
CA ALA A 23 31.67 26.27 -13.30
C ALA A 23 31.51 26.21 -14.84
N ALA A 24 31.32 25.03 -15.40
CA ALA A 24 30.92 24.90 -16.80
C ALA A 24 29.62 25.71 -17.01
N PRO A 25 29.45 26.37 -18.16
CA PRO A 25 28.26 27.18 -18.40
C PRO A 25 27.00 26.29 -18.26
N GLU A 26 26.03 26.77 -17.48
CA GLU A 26 24.75 26.08 -17.30
C GLU A 26 24.04 25.92 -18.66
N ALA A 27 23.59 24.72 -18.97
CA ALA A 27 22.82 24.48 -20.17
C ALA A 27 21.45 25.18 -20.06
N PRO A 28 20.94 25.75 -21.16
CA PRO A 28 19.64 26.43 -21.14
C PRO A 28 18.51 25.44 -20.82
N ASP A 29 17.47 25.95 -20.18
CA ASP A 29 16.22 25.22 -19.98
C ASP A 29 15.54 25.00 -21.34
N ILE A 30 14.85 23.85 -21.49
CA ILE A 30 14.10 23.49 -22.69
C ILE A 30 12.61 23.52 -22.36
N THR A 31 11.81 24.26 -23.14
CA THR A 31 10.37 24.34 -22.98
C THR A 31 9.67 23.70 -24.18
N LEU A 32 8.72 22.80 -23.91
CA LEU A 32 7.85 22.21 -24.93
C LEU A 32 6.39 22.54 -24.62
N GLY A 33 5.68 23.01 -25.63
CA GLY A 33 4.24 23.30 -25.60
C GLY A 33 3.39 22.16 -26.14
N GLY A 34 2.09 22.40 -26.12
CA GLY A 34 1.09 21.53 -26.76
C GLY A 34 0.56 20.41 -25.87
N PHE A 35 0.99 20.31 -24.62
CA PHE A 35 0.41 19.36 -23.66
C PHE A 35 -0.95 19.86 -23.15
N ALA A 36 -1.80 18.96 -22.69
CA ALA A 36 -3.07 19.29 -22.06
C ALA A 36 -2.91 20.27 -20.87
N VAL A 37 -1.76 20.22 -20.20
CA VAL A 37 -1.36 21.15 -19.12
C VAL A 37 -0.65 22.40 -19.62
N GLY A 38 -0.51 22.59 -20.95
CA GLY A 38 0.17 23.73 -21.58
C GLY A 38 1.63 23.46 -21.88
N GLU A 39 2.54 24.20 -21.28
CA GLU A 39 3.97 24.08 -21.48
C GLU A 39 4.62 23.31 -20.32
N ILE A 40 5.58 22.44 -20.67
CA ILE A 40 6.43 21.75 -19.70
C ILE A 40 7.87 22.21 -19.89
N LYS A 41 8.49 22.63 -18.82
CA LYS A 41 9.86 23.09 -18.77
C LYS A 41 10.77 22.02 -18.19
N LEU A 42 11.78 21.62 -18.95
CA LEU A 42 12.89 20.79 -18.53
C LEU A 42 14.05 21.67 -18.05
N MET A 43 14.43 21.54 -16.80
CA MET A 43 15.62 22.16 -16.22
C MET A 43 16.67 21.09 -15.93
N CYS A 44 17.68 21.00 -16.79
CA CYS A 44 18.84 20.12 -16.64
C CYS A 44 20.10 20.94 -16.92
N ARG A 45 20.54 21.71 -15.94
CA ARG A 45 21.56 22.76 -16.11
C ARG A 45 22.97 22.19 -16.11
N GLU A 46 23.24 21.22 -15.24
CA GLU A 46 24.54 20.57 -15.10
C GLU A 46 24.53 19.21 -15.80
N ARG A 47 24.69 19.19 -17.12
CA ARG A 47 24.56 17.96 -17.92
C ARG A 47 25.75 17.00 -17.80
N HIS A 48 26.91 17.46 -17.36
CA HIS A 48 28.10 16.62 -17.10
C HIS A 48 28.44 15.65 -18.24
N GLY A 49 28.35 16.09 -19.50
CA GLY A 49 28.63 15.27 -20.67
C GLY A 49 27.47 14.36 -21.13
N TRP A 50 26.29 14.51 -20.56
CA TRP A 50 25.07 13.89 -21.06
C TRP A 50 24.50 14.68 -22.26
N GLU A 51 24.20 13.98 -23.33
CA GLU A 51 23.30 14.46 -24.39
C GLU A 51 21.87 14.29 -23.87
N VAL A 52 21.05 15.34 -23.98
CA VAL A 52 19.70 15.38 -23.45
C VAL A 52 18.74 15.75 -24.56
N ASP A 53 17.85 14.82 -24.90
CA ASP A 53 16.70 15.02 -25.77
C ASP A 53 15.43 15.16 -24.93
N PHE A 54 14.57 16.12 -25.30
CA PHE A 54 13.29 16.33 -24.64
C PHE A 54 12.19 16.43 -25.69
N ARG A 55 11.22 15.51 -25.66
CA ARG A 55 10.15 15.43 -26.65
C ARG A 55 8.81 15.09 -26.05
N ARG A 56 7.74 15.43 -26.77
CA ARG A 56 6.36 15.03 -26.48
C ARG A 56 6.01 13.80 -27.31
N GLU A 57 5.39 12.82 -26.67
CA GLU A 57 4.77 11.66 -27.30
C GLU A 57 3.29 11.61 -26.93
N THR A 58 2.45 11.01 -27.77
CA THR A 58 1.03 10.77 -27.47
C THR A 58 0.71 9.33 -27.91
N ASP A 59 0.07 8.56 -27.04
CA ASP A 59 -0.33 7.21 -27.41
C ASP A 59 -1.68 7.20 -28.19
N LYS A 60 -2.05 6.00 -28.67
CA LYS A 60 -3.29 5.79 -29.43
C LYS A 60 -4.57 6.11 -28.65
N ASN A 61 -4.50 6.17 -27.33
CA ASN A 61 -5.62 6.47 -26.44
C ASN A 61 -5.71 7.96 -26.08
N GLY A 62 -4.78 8.79 -26.56
CA GLY A 62 -4.72 10.21 -26.27
C GLY A 62 -3.98 10.58 -24.98
N VAL A 63 -3.30 9.63 -24.35
CA VAL A 63 -2.44 9.90 -23.20
C VAL A 63 -1.12 10.51 -23.67
N GLU A 64 -0.70 11.57 -23.04
CA GLU A 64 0.51 12.31 -23.40
C GLU A 64 1.69 11.92 -22.50
N TYR A 65 2.89 12.03 -23.05
CA TYR A 65 4.15 11.76 -22.34
C TYR A 65 5.15 12.88 -22.59
N ALA A 66 5.68 13.46 -21.53
CA ALA A 66 6.89 14.26 -21.58
C ALA A 66 8.09 13.30 -21.40
N VAL A 67 8.89 13.14 -22.45
CA VAL A 67 9.96 12.14 -22.51
C VAL A 67 11.32 12.82 -22.48
N VAL A 68 12.14 12.48 -21.50
CA VAL A 68 13.54 12.91 -21.39
C VAL A 68 14.41 11.70 -21.66
N GLU A 69 15.18 11.74 -22.75
CA GLU A 69 16.18 10.74 -23.08
C GLU A 69 17.58 11.31 -22.89
N MET A 70 18.42 10.57 -22.16
CA MET A 70 19.78 10.98 -21.86
C MET A 70 20.75 9.91 -22.31
N LYS A 71 21.80 10.31 -23.05
CA LYS A 71 22.84 9.42 -23.60
C LYS A 71 24.23 9.97 -23.33
N ARG A 72 25.19 9.08 -23.17
CA ARG A 72 26.62 9.39 -23.12
C ARG A 72 27.44 8.14 -23.52
N GLU A 73 28.69 8.34 -23.93
CA GLU A 73 29.57 7.22 -24.29
C GLU A 73 29.90 6.34 -23.10
N GLU A 74 30.43 6.94 -22.05
CA GLU A 74 30.87 6.21 -20.85
C GLU A 74 29.83 6.28 -19.73
N PRO A 75 29.56 5.17 -19.01
CA PRO A 75 28.60 5.18 -17.90
C PRO A 75 28.97 6.18 -16.81
N ASP A 76 28.01 7.00 -16.39
CA ASP A 76 28.14 7.90 -15.25
C ASP A 76 26.82 8.03 -14.51
N TYR A 77 26.80 8.78 -13.41
CA TYR A 77 25.57 9.11 -12.70
C TYR A 77 24.68 9.98 -13.57
N PRO A 78 23.39 9.69 -13.67
CA PRO A 78 22.45 10.56 -14.36
C PRO A 78 22.55 11.99 -13.85
N ALA A 79 22.54 12.95 -14.76
CA ALA A 79 22.45 14.35 -14.39
C ALA A 79 21.06 14.62 -13.78
N PRO A 80 20.95 15.31 -12.64
CA PRO A 80 19.66 15.66 -12.05
C PRO A 80 18.89 16.61 -12.96
N PHE A 81 17.59 16.41 -13.06
CA PHE A 81 16.73 17.30 -13.80
C PHE A 81 15.35 17.44 -13.18
N ASN A 82 14.64 18.51 -13.55
CA ASN A 82 13.28 18.77 -13.15
C ASN A 82 12.38 18.93 -14.38
N LEU A 83 11.21 18.31 -14.34
CA LEU A 83 10.08 18.66 -15.18
C LEU A 83 9.12 19.52 -14.38
N SER A 84 8.91 20.76 -14.79
CA SER A 84 8.04 21.73 -14.12
C SER A 84 7.01 22.32 -15.06
N PHE A 85 5.79 22.54 -14.56
CA PHE A 85 4.68 23.10 -15.32
C PHE A 85 3.64 23.67 -14.38
N ASN A 86 2.69 24.41 -14.95
CA ASN A 86 1.54 24.92 -14.22
C ASN A 86 0.31 24.97 -15.13
N PHE A 87 -0.86 24.79 -14.57
CA PHE A 87 -2.12 24.84 -15.29
C PHE A 87 -3.25 25.45 -14.43
N PRO A 88 -4.30 26.01 -15.06
CA PRO A 88 -5.43 26.57 -14.33
C PRO A 88 -6.11 25.54 -13.46
N LYS A 89 -6.47 25.92 -12.23
CA LYS A 89 -7.18 25.05 -11.27
C LYS A 89 -8.64 24.75 -11.68
N ARG A 90 -9.08 24.99 -12.87
CA ARG A 90 -10.49 24.85 -13.32
C ARG A 90 -11.15 23.60 -12.76
N ASP A 91 -12.29 23.75 -12.08
CA ASP A 91 -13.14 22.67 -11.57
C ASP A 91 -12.38 21.54 -10.84
N THR A 92 -11.19 21.83 -10.32
CA THR A 92 -10.45 20.86 -9.50
C THR A 92 -10.94 20.96 -8.06
N VAL A 93 -11.59 19.91 -7.59
CA VAL A 93 -12.09 19.79 -6.22
C VAL A 93 -10.96 19.40 -5.28
N GLY A 94 -10.09 18.48 -5.71
CA GLY A 94 -8.99 18.01 -4.90
C GLY A 94 -7.91 17.33 -5.72
N ALA A 95 -6.90 16.83 -5.00
CA ALA A 95 -5.86 16.02 -5.57
C ALA A 95 -5.61 14.79 -4.70
N TRP A 96 -5.36 13.68 -5.36
CA TRP A 96 -5.08 12.41 -4.76
C TRP A 96 -3.62 11.99 -4.99
N ARG A 97 -3.07 11.28 -4.04
CA ARG A 97 -1.73 10.70 -4.09
C ARG A 97 -1.67 9.44 -3.20
N PRO A 98 -0.83 8.43 -3.51
CA PRO A 98 -0.88 7.11 -2.87
C PRO A 98 -0.32 7.06 -1.46
N TRP A 99 0.12 8.17 -0.90
CA TRP A 99 0.73 8.15 0.42
C TRP A 99 -0.17 8.72 1.47
N SER A 100 -0.93 8.06 2.08
CA SER A 100 -1.46 8.42 3.37
C SER A 100 -2.58 7.50 3.75
N SER A 101 -2.40 6.83 4.81
CA SER A 101 -3.46 6.21 5.58
C SER A 101 -4.36 7.25 6.25
N ARG A 102 -3.87 8.47 6.41
CA ARG A 102 -4.70 9.57 6.92
C ARG A 102 -5.41 10.23 5.74
N THR A 103 -6.69 10.42 5.88
CA THR A 103 -7.59 11.18 4.99
C THR A 103 -7.20 12.64 4.80
N GLY A 104 -6.04 13.01 5.21
CA GLY A 104 -5.41 14.30 4.96
C GLY A 104 -5.22 14.59 3.48
N PHE A 105 -6.30 14.46 2.71
CA PHE A 105 -6.51 15.22 1.48
C PHE A 105 -6.75 16.69 1.78
N GLY A 106 -6.56 17.11 3.03
CA GLY A 106 -6.24 18.48 3.35
C GLY A 106 -5.01 18.86 2.56
N MET A 107 -5.18 19.02 1.27
CA MET A 107 -4.27 19.79 0.47
C MET A 107 -4.32 21.17 1.06
N TYR A 108 -3.36 21.41 1.94
CA TYR A 108 -3.01 22.77 2.27
C TYR A 108 -2.43 23.35 0.98
N TRP A 109 -3.28 23.92 0.18
CA TRP A 109 -2.99 24.75 -0.94
C TRP A 109 -2.36 26.04 -0.40
N ASN A 110 -1.28 25.92 0.35
CA ASN A 110 -0.51 27.08 0.75
C ASN A 110 0.64 27.30 -0.23
N PRO A 111 0.54 28.28 -1.12
CA PRO A 111 1.52 28.55 -2.14
C PRO A 111 2.86 29.07 -1.59
N ALA A 112 2.84 29.70 -0.42
CA ALA A 112 4.05 30.19 0.23
C ALA A 112 5.00 29.06 0.63
N VAL A 113 4.49 27.84 0.67
CA VAL A 113 5.25 26.67 1.04
C VAL A 113 4.94 25.61 -0.02
N LEU A 114 5.78 25.39 -1.02
CA LEU A 114 5.80 24.17 -1.80
C LEU A 114 6.45 23.04 -0.97
N PRO A 115 5.92 22.69 0.20
CA PRO A 115 6.61 21.81 1.15
C PRO A 115 6.04 20.42 1.16
N ASN A 116 4.99 20.14 0.40
CA ASN A 116 4.48 18.79 0.27
C ASN A 116 5.25 18.03 -0.79
N ALA A 117 6.58 18.09 -0.68
CA ALA A 117 7.47 17.23 -1.41
C ALA A 117 7.25 15.79 -0.92
N GLY A 118 6.50 15.01 -1.69
CA GLY A 118 6.48 13.57 -1.53
C GLY A 118 7.76 13.01 -2.14
N VAL A 119 8.59 12.33 -1.34
CA VAL A 119 9.67 11.52 -1.88
C VAL A 119 9.14 10.12 -2.09
N SER A 120 9.14 9.68 -3.34
CA SER A 120 8.81 8.31 -3.73
C SER A 120 10.09 7.56 -4.05
N ASP A 121 10.22 6.35 -3.55
CA ASP A 121 11.23 5.39 -3.98
C ASP A 121 10.63 3.98 -3.89
N PHE A 122 11.39 2.95 -4.27
CA PHE A 122 10.85 1.59 -4.26
C PHE A 122 10.34 1.12 -2.88
N ARG A 123 10.85 1.70 -1.77
CA ARG A 123 10.46 1.36 -0.39
C ARG A 123 9.18 2.02 0.06
N LYS A 124 8.75 3.09 -0.61
CA LYS A 124 7.58 3.86 -0.20
C LYS A 124 6.98 4.61 -1.36
N TRP A 125 5.66 4.50 -1.45
CA TRP A 125 4.78 5.22 -2.36
C TRP A 125 5.04 4.95 -3.84
N MET A 126 4.45 5.76 -4.68
CA MET A 126 4.62 5.78 -6.13
C MET A 126 4.60 7.24 -6.59
N PRO A 127 5.38 7.64 -7.60
CA PRO A 127 5.36 9.01 -8.11
C PRO A 127 4.14 9.23 -9.02
N LEU A 128 2.96 9.18 -8.41
CA LEU A 128 1.64 9.31 -9.00
C LEU A 128 0.87 10.42 -8.31
N TYR A 129 0.15 11.24 -9.08
CA TYR A 129 -0.61 12.37 -8.59
C TYR A 129 -1.84 12.60 -9.48
N ALA A 130 -3.03 12.65 -8.92
CA ALA A 130 -4.26 12.84 -9.67
C ALA A 130 -5.03 14.07 -9.17
N CYS A 131 -5.37 14.96 -10.09
CA CYS A 131 -6.32 16.05 -9.85
C CYS A 131 -7.70 15.62 -10.33
N TYR A 132 -8.70 15.74 -9.47
CA TYR A 132 -10.08 15.33 -9.80
C TYR A 132 -11.07 16.49 -9.59
N GLY A 133 -12.15 16.45 -10.34
CA GLY A 133 -13.24 17.42 -10.32
C GLY A 133 -14.49 16.88 -9.62
N SER A 134 -15.53 17.73 -9.57
CA SER A 134 -16.85 17.33 -9.11
C SER A 134 -17.38 16.15 -9.94
N GLY A 135 -18.21 15.30 -9.32
CA GLY A 135 -18.74 14.11 -9.97
C GLY A 135 -17.69 13.02 -10.24
N ASN A 136 -16.59 13.03 -9.47
CA ASN A 136 -15.50 12.04 -9.59
C ASN A 136 -14.82 12.00 -10.97
N LYS A 137 -14.77 13.13 -11.66
CA LYS A 137 -14.14 13.25 -12.98
C LYS A 137 -12.62 13.41 -12.85
N ASN A 138 -11.88 12.68 -13.69
CA ASN A 138 -10.47 12.97 -13.90
C ASN A 138 -10.30 14.37 -14.49
N ARG A 139 -9.42 15.17 -13.92
CA ARG A 139 -8.98 16.44 -14.53
C ARG A 139 -7.64 16.27 -15.20
N VAL A 140 -6.70 15.70 -14.47
CA VAL A 140 -5.44 15.25 -15.00
C VAL A 140 -4.77 14.31 -14.00
N THR A 141 -4.23 13.21 -14.50
CA THR A 141 -3.46 12.24 -13.71
C THR A 141 -2.03 12.18 -14.23
N PHE A 142 -1.06 12.27 -13.32
CA PHE A 142 0.37 12.24 -13.61
C PHE A 142 1.00 10.98 -13.02
N ALA A 143 1.93 10.38 -13.75
CA ALA A 143 2.77 9.30 -13.23
C ALA A 143 4.16 9.36 -13.86
N ALA A 144 5.22 9.21 -13.06
CA ALA A 144 6.57 9.12 -13.58
C ALA A 144 7.00 7.66 -13.76
N SER A 145 7.81 7.38 -14.79
CA SER A 145 8.33 6.03 -15.08
C SER A 145 9.36 5.56 -14.06
N GLU A 146 10.02 6.48 -13.33
CA GLU A 146 11.00 6.12 -12.31
C GLU A 146 10.30 5.71 -11.02
N SER A 147 10.40 4.44 -10.66
CA SER A 147 9.70 3.86 -9.50
C SER A 147 10.63 3.26 -8.45
N SER A 148 11.93 3.22 -8.71
CA SER A 148 12.93 2.62 -7.81
C SER A 148 13.78 3.65 -7.12
N GLU A 149 14.25 4.61 -7.89
CA GLU A 149 15.15 5.65 -7.41
C GLU A 149 14.37 6.80 -6.75
N PRO A 150 14.95 7.50 -5.77
CA PRO A 150 14.28 8.63 -5.14
C PRO A 150 13.86 9.70 -6.15
N LEU A 151 12.57 9.95 -6.21
CA LEU A 151 11.94 10.99 -7.03
C LEU A 151 11.12 11.90 -6.13
N VAL A 152 11.28 13.22 -6.29
CA VAL A 152 10.54 14.20 -5.50
C VAL A 152 9.44 14.81 -6.34
N VAL A 153 8.20 14.70 -5.89
CA VAL A 153 7.04 15.38 -6.48
C VAL A 153 6.66 16.55 -5.60
N LYS A 154 6.60 17.75 -6.19
CA LYS A 154 6.12 18.97 -5.52
C LYS A 154 4.87 19.47 -6.23
N ALA A 155 3.89 19.90 -5.47
CA ALA A 155 2.67 20.51 -6.00
C ALA A 155 2.16 21.59 -5.06
N GLY A 156 1.54 22.64 -5.63
CA GLY A 156 0.93 23.73 -4.86
C GLY A 156 0.19 24.71 -5.74
N ILE A 157 -0.70 25.50 -5.15
CA ILE A 157 -1.41 26.59 -5.83
C ILE A 157 -0.70 27.90 -5.51
N LYS A 158 -0.57 28.78 -6.49
CA LYS A 158 -0.26 30.19 -6.26
C LYS A 158 -1.55 30.99 -6.20
N GLU A 159 -1.68 31.80 -5.16
CA GLU A 159 -2.87 32.64 -4.94
C GLU A 159 -2.99 33.72 -6.00
N GLU A 160 -1.85 34.27 -6.46
CA GLU A 160 -1.79 35.41 -7.36
C GLU A 160 -2.36 35.13 -8.75
N ASP A 161 -2.32 33.87 -9.20
CA ASP A 161 -2.77 33.50 -10.55
C ASP A 161 -3.77 32.31 -10.55
N ASN A 162 -4.07 31.75 -9.39
CA ASN A 162 -4.98 30.61 -9.20
C ASN A 162 -4.64 29.42 -10.11
N ARG A 163 -3.33 29.12 -10.25
CA ARG A 163 -2.81 28.00 -11.02
C ARG A 163 -2.18 26.95 -10.10
N LEU A 164 -2.32 25.69 -10.48
CA LEU A 164 -1.59 24.60 -9.86
C LEU A 164 -0.20 24.52 -10.47
N TYR A 165 0.82 24.58 -9.63
CA TYR A 165 2.24 24.41 -9.99
C TYR A 165 2.70 23.02 -9.58
N MET A 166 3.40 22.36 -10.47
CA MET A 166 3.96 21.02 -10.22
C MET A 166 5.41 20.93 -10.68
N ALA A 167 6.19 20.12 -9.97
CA ALA A 167 7.54 19.78 -10.35
C ALA A 167 7.87 18.33 -9.97
N PHE A 168 8.48 17.62 -10.90
CA PHE A 168 9.01 16.28 -10.72
C PHE A 168 10.54 16.37 -10.80
N HIS A 169 11.24 16.03 -9.70
CA HIS A 169 12.69 16.10 -9.60
C HIS A 169 13.27 14.70 -9.68
N PHE A 170 14.04 14.45 -10.72
CA PHE A 170 14.66 13.16 -11.02
C PHE A 170 16.14 13.18 -10.67
N TYR A 171 16.65 12.07 -10.15
CA TYR A 171 18.08 11.76 -9.96
C TYR A 171 18.85 12.77 -9.09
N ASN A 172 18.21 13.33 -8.07
CA ASN A 172 18.88 14.21 -7.10
C ASN A 172 19.92 13.48 -6.25
N GLU A 173 19.89 12.15 -6.22
CA GLU A 173 20.86 11.30 -5.55
C GLU A 173 21.68 10.50 -6.58
N LYS A 174 22.97 10.30 -6.29
CA LYS A 174 23.88 9.52 -7.14
C LYS A 174 23.70 8.04 -6.83
N ILE A 175 22.98 7.30 -7.70
CA ILE A 175 22.50 5.97 -7.39
C ILE A 175 23.23 4.89 -8.18
N ALA A 176 23.02 4.83 -9.50
CA ALA A 176 23.66 3.89 -10.40
C ALA A 176 24.25 4.61 -11.61
N ARG A 177 25.42 4.19 -12.05
CA ARG A 177 26.02 4.69 -13.29
C ARG A 177 25.34 4.03 -14.49
N ARG A 178 24.98 4.84 -15.48
CA ARG A 178 24.33 4.43 -16.73
C ARG A 178 24.95 5.20 -17.88
N ASN A 179 24.83 4.74 -19.09
CA ASN A 179 25.19 5.47 -20.31
C ASN A 179 23.97 5.84 -21.15
N HIS A 180 22.81 5.27 -20.81
CA HIS A 180 21.52 5.57 -21.44
C HIS A 180 20.40 5.46 -20.41
N LEU A 181 19.47 6.40 -20.45
CA LEU A 181 18.23 6.34 -19.70
C LEU A 181 17.10 7.06 -20.44
N VAL A 182 15.88 6.63 -20.19
CA VAL A 182 14.66 7.28 -20.67
C VAL A 182 13.72 7.45 -19.49
N ALA A 183 13.44 8.70 -19.12
CA ALA A 183 12.44 9.04 -18.12
C ALA A 183 11.18 9.58 -18.82
N ARG A 184 10.01 9.14 -18.35
CA ARG A 184 8.71 9.56 -18.87
C ARG A 184 7.86 10.12 -17.77
N LEU A 185 7.20 11.23 -18.03
CA LEU A 185 6.08 11.74 -17.24
C LEU A 185 4.80 11.52 -18.07
N ARG A 186 3.96 10.58 -17.62
CA ARG A 186 2.62 10.33 -18.17
C ARG A 186 1.68 11.43 -17.73
N ILE A 187 0.85 11.93 -18.64
CA ILE A 187 -0.12 13.00 -18.44
C ILE A 187 -1.44 12.56 -19.06
N ASP A 188 -2.44 12.34 -18.24
CA ASP A 188 -3.74 11.83 -18.68
C ASP A 188 -4.86 12.80 -18.31
N SER A 189 -5.35 13.52 -19.29
CA SER A 189 -6.45 14.49 -19.15
C SER A 189 -7.76 14.01 -19.76
N ARG A 190 -7.89 12.73 -20.08
CA ARG A 190 -9.12 12.15 -20.66
C ARG A 190 -10.31 12.34 -19.71
N ASP A 191 -11.50 12.58 -20.29
CA ASP A 191 -12.76 12.63 -19.55
C ASP A 191 -13.19 11.21 -19.15
N MET A 192 -12.81 10.83 -17.96
CA MET A 192 -13.10 9.52 -17.38
C MET A 192 -13.21 9.62 -15.85
N PHE A 193 -13.59 8.53 -15.22
CA PHE A 193 -13.65 8.46 -13.76
C PHE A 193 -12.23 8.55 -13.17
N TRP A 194 -12.04 9.37 -12.14
CA TRP A 194 -10.70 9.67 -11.61
C TRP A 194 -9.94 8.43 -11.13
N SER A 195 -10.63 7.50 -10.45
CA SER A 195 -9.95 6.30 -9.93
C SER A 195 -9.58 5.30 -11.04
N ASP A 196 -10.32 5.28 -12.15
CA ASP A 196 -9.95 4.51 -13.34
C ASP A 196 -8.66 5.07 -13.95
N ALA A 197 -8.52 6.42 -14.03
CA ALA A 197 -7.29 7.07 -14.52
C ALA A 197 -6.07 6.78 -13.63
N VAL A 198 -6.26 6.78 -12.31
CA VAL A 198 -5.23 6.42 -11.33
C VAL A 198 -4.80 4.97 -11.50
N LYS A 199 -5.75 4.04 -11.63
CA LYS A 199 -5.44 2.63 -11.83
C LYS A 199 -4.67 2.40 -13.12
N GLU A 200 -5.09 2.98 -14.24
CA GLU A 200 -4.37 2.89 -15.51
C GLU A 200 -2.95 3.46 -15.41
N ALA A 201 -2.75 4.55 -14.66
CA ALA A 201 -1.43 5.11 -14.43
C ALA A 201 -0.53 4.18 -13.59
N ALA A 202 -1.09 3.53 -12.56
CA ALA A 202 -0.37 2.56 -11.74
C ALA A 202 0.00 1.28 -12.51
N ASP A 203 -0.89 0.81 -13.39
CA ASP A 203 -0.63 -0.32 -14.28
C ASP A 203 0.45 0.03 -15.31
N TRP A 204 0.37 1.21 -15.94
CA TRP A 204 1.42 1.72 -16.83
C TRP A 204 2.79 1.78 -16.15
N MET A 205 2.86 2.23 -14.90
CA MET A 205 4.13 2.24 -14.14
C MET A 205 4.69 0.83 -13.96
N SER A 206 3.85 -0.17 -13.80
CA SER A 206 4.28 -1.57 -13.74
C SER A 206 4.88 -2.04 -15.06
N ASP A 207 4.20 -1.74 -16.16
CA ASP A 207 4.63 -2.13 -17.50
C ASP A 207 5.98 -1.50 -17.87
N VAL A 208 6.12 -0.17 -17.67
CA VAL A 208 7.38 0.53 -18.00
C VAL A 208 8.53 0.17 -17.06
N SER A 209 8.24 -0.33 -15.86
CA SER A 209 9.29 -0.80 -14.94
C SER A 209 9.97 -2.08 -15.43
N GLY A 210 9.33 -2.83 -16.33
CA GLY A 210 9.79 -4.13 -16.79
C GLY A 210 9.82 -5.22 -15.72
N ARG A 211 9.30 -4.95 -14.51
CA ARG A 211 9.30 -5.91 -13.42
C ARG A 211 8.08 -6.80 -13.49
N LYS A 212 8.30 -8.12 -13.42
CA LYS A 212 7.21 -9.09 -13.36
C LYS A 212 6.67 -9.13 -11.94
N PRO A 213 5.36 -8.90 -11.72
CA PRO A 213 4.73 -9.07 -10.40
C PRO A 213 4.88 -10.50 -9.88
N ALA A 214 4.96 -10.64 -8.56
CA ALA A 214 4.92 -11.93 -7.88
C ALA A 214 3.61 -12.66 -8.21
N PHE A 215 3.66 -14.01 -8.27
CA PHE A 215 2.45 -14.83 -8.36
C PHE A 215 1.60 -14.64 -7.10
N VAL A 216 0.29 -14.43 -7.28
CA VAL A 216 -0.66 -14.24 -6.17
C VAL A 216 -1.50 -15.51 -6.02
N PRO A 217 -1.27 -16.32 -4.98
CA PRO A 217 -2.08 -17.51 -4.70
C PRO A 217 -3.51 -17.11 -4.27
N ASP A 218 -4.51 -17.96 -4.51
CA ASP A 218 -5.89 -17.73 -4.08
C ASP A 218 -6.01 -17.56 -2.55
N ALA A 219 -5.16 -18.24 -1.79
CA ALA A 219 -5.12 -18.10 -0.34
C ALA A 219 -4.81 -16.67 0.14
N ALA A 220 -4.18 -15.82 -0.72
CA ALA A 220 -3.92 -14.43 -0.40
C ALA A 220 -5.20 -13.57 -0.35
N PHE A 221 -6.29 -14.02 -0.98
CA PHE A 221 -7.58 -13.31 -0.99
C PHE A 221 -8.56 -13.82 0.07
N ALA A 222 -8.22 -14.90 0.78
CA ALA A 222 -9.09 -15.46 1.82
C ALA A 222 -8.92 -14.73 3.16
N PRO A 223 -10.00 -14.55 3.95
CA PRO A 223 -9.91 -13.96 5.28
C PRO A 223 -8.88 -14.69 6.14
N LEU A 224 -8.18 -13.93 6.99
CA LEU A 224 -7.12 -14.49 7.82
C LEU A 224 -7.15 -13.99 9.26
N TYR A 225 -6.43 -14.72 10.11
CA TYR A 225 -6.22 -14.41 11.51
C TYR A 225 -4.83 -13.84 11.74
N SER A 226 -4.70 -12.73 12.46
CA SER A 226 -3.43 -12.09 12.83
C SER A 226 -3.32 -11.96 14.33
N THR A 227 -2.14 -12.20 14.90
CA THR A 227 -1.97 -12.15 16.35
C THR A 227 -1.59 -10.75 16.87
N TRP A 228 -1.37 -9.74 15.98
CA TRP A 228 -0.70 -8.52 16.38
C TRP A 228 -1.44 -7.74 17.48
N TYR A 229 -2.71 -7.41 17.33
CA TYR A 229 -3.37 -6.52 18.30
C TYR A 229 -3.77 -7.21 19.61
N ASN A 230 -4.35 -8.40 19.57
CA ASN A 230 -4.85 -9.06 20.77
C ASN A 230 -3.80 -9.81 21.59
N PHE A 231 -2.67 -10.13 20.98
CA PHE A 231 -1.59 -10.87 21.65
C PHE A 231 -0.33 -10.02 21.81
N HIS A 232 -0.06 -9.10 20.88
CA HIS A 232 1.25 -8.50 20.73
C HIS A 232 2.33 -9.58 20.82
N GLN A 233 3.32 -9.40 21.72
CA GLN A 233 4.38 -10.38 21.92
C GLN A 233 4.00 -11.55 22.85
N ASN A 234 2.75 -11.64 23.35
CA ASN A 234 2.30 -12.72 24.24
C ASN A 234 1.66 -13.88 23.49
N VAL A 235 2.36 -14.44 22.50
CA VAL A 235 1.89 -15.55 21.69
C VAL A 235 2.33 -16.89 22.26
N PHE A 236 1.39 -17.85 22.44
CA PHE A 236 1.65 -19.20 22.94
C PHE A 236 0.92 -20.23 22.07
N GLN A 237 1.61 -21.32 21.71
CA GLN A 237 1.08 -22.31 20.78
C GLN A 237 -0.32 -22.83 21.15
N ASP A 238 -0.56 -23.17 22.41
CA ASP A 238 -1.82 -23.79 22.83
C ASP A 238 -3.01 -22.82 22.74
N GLU A 239 -2.76 -21.53 22.97
CA GLU A 239 -3.78 -20.48 22.78
C GLU A 239 -4.05 -20.26 21.31
N LEU A 240 -3.00 -20.17 20.48
CA LEU A 240 -3.15 -19.99 19.03
C LEU A 240 -3.86 -21.18 18.38
N GLU A 241 -3.61 -22.40 18.81
CA GLU A 241 -4.32 -23.59 18.29
C GLU A 241 -5.82 -23.55 18.60
N ARG A 242 -6.20 -23.09 19.81
CA ARG A 242 -7.62 -22.89 20.15
C ARG A 242 -8.27 -21.82 19.27
N GLU A 243 -7.60 -20.69 19.08
CA GLU A 243 -8.09 -19.63 18.20
C GLU A 243 -8.19 -20.08 16.74
N CYS A 244 -7.19 -20.79 16.22
CA CYS A 244 -7.20 -21.35 14.86
C CYS A 244 -8.36 -22.34 14.66
N ALA A 245 -8.68 -23.17 15.65
CA ALA A 245 -9.80 -24.10 15.59
C ALA A 245 -11.16 -23.40 15.46
N ILE A 246 -11.29 -22.17 15.99
CA ILE A 246 -12.49 -21.33 15.84
C ILE A 246 -12.44 -20.59 14.50
N ALA A 247 -11.30 -19.94 14.18
CA ALA A 247 -11.09 -19.16 12.97
C ALA A 247 -11.33 -19.98 11.70
N SER A 248 -10.83 -21.21 11.65
CA SER A 248 -11.01 -22.10 10.49
C SER A 248 -12.50 -22.42 10.21
N LYS A 249 -13.31 -22.58 11.27
CA LYS A 249 -14.76 -22.81 11.15
C LYS A 249 -15.51 -21.56 10.65
N MET A 250 -14.97 -20.38 10.89
CA MET A 250 -15.50 -19.12 10.36
C MET A 250 -15.02 -18.81 8.93
N GLY A 251 -14.25 -19.71 8.31
CA GLY A 251 -13.81 -19.57 6.91
C GLY A 251 -12.42 -18.96 6.73
N MET A 252 -11.70 -18.65 7.79
CA MET A 252 -10.33 -18.14 7.69
C MET A 252 -9.37 -19.23 7.21
N LYS A 253 -8.45 -18.88 6.31
CA LYS A 253 -7.57 -19.83 5.63
C LYS A 253 -6.09 -19.67 5.99
N THR A 254 -5.73 -18.65 6.74
CA THR A 254 -4.33 -18.35 7.08
C THR A 254 -4.26 -17.75 8.48
N ILE A 255 -3.18 -18.07 9.22
CA ILE A 255 -2.78 -17.33 10.42
C ILE A 255 -1.46 -16.61 10.15
N ILE A 256 -1.35 -15.34 10.59
CA ILE A 256 -0.08 -14.62 10.71
C ILE A 256 0.30 -14.55 12.18
N VAL A 257 1.36 -15.26 12.55
CA VAL A 257 1.97 -15.15 13.88
C VAL A 257 2.97 -14.02 13.84
N ASP A 258 2.57 -12.90 14.43
CA ASP A 258 3.31 -11.64 14.46
C ASP A 258 4.47 -11.67 15.47
N ASP A 259 5.07 -10.52 15.79
CA ASP A 259 6.20 -10.39 16.72
C ASP A 259 5.91 -11.09 18.06
N GLY A 260 6.92 -11.77 18.60
CA GLY A 260 6.86 -12.46 19.90
C GLY A 260 7.13 -13.97 19.85
N TRP A 261 7.10 -14.60 18.69
CA TRP A 261 7.40 -16.03 18.57
C TRP A 261 8.87 -16.37 18.85
N GLN A 262 9.77 -15.42 18.60
CA GLN A 262 11.23 -15.54 18.67
C GLN A 262 11.81 -15.09 20.03
N THR A 263 11.00 -14.64 20.96
CA THR A 263 11.49 -14.05 22.23
C THR A 263 10.54 -14.36 23.39
N ASP A 264 11.09 -14.40 24.61
CA ASP A 264 10.32 -14.41 25.85
C ASP A 264 10.07 -12.99 26.40
N ASP A 265 10.74 -11.99 25.84
CA ASP A 265 10.54 -10.58 26.18
C ASP A 265 9.18 -10.08 25.66
N THR A 266 8.52 -9.25 26.45
CA THR A 266 7.19 -8.68 26.12
C THR A 266 7.16 -7.15 26.14
N HIS A 267 8.34 -6.51 26.16
CA HIS A 267 8.44 -5.05 26.26
C HIS A 267 8.26 -4.32 24.92
N ARG A 268 7.87 -5.04 23.86
CA ARG A 268 7.58 -4.49 22.53
C ARG A 268 8.78 -3.79 21.86
N GLY A 269 10.00 -4.13 22.26
CA GLY A 269 11.24 -3.65 21.64
C GLY A 269 11.83 -4.71 20.70
N TYR A 270 12.87 -4.32 19.95
CA TYR A 270 13.50 -5.19 18.96
C TYR A 270 14.91 -5.67 19.41
N ALA A 271 15.22 -5.54 20.71
CA ALA A 271 16.52 -5.90 21.26
C ALA A 271 16.84 -7.40 21.13
N PHE A 272 15.86 -8.25 20.90
CA PHE A 272 15.97 -9.70 20.75
C PHE A 272 15.76 -10.19 19.32
N CYS A 273 15.53 -9.31 18.34
CA CYS A 273 15.47 -9.68 16.93
C CYS A 273 16.83 -10.09 16.40
N GLY A 274 16.88 -10.96 15.38
CA GLY A 274 18.10 -11.30 14.66
C GLY A 274 18.60 -12.72 14.82
N ASP A 275 18.27 -13.42 15.91
CA ASP A 275 18.61 -14.85 16.04
C ASP A 275 17.60 -15.76 15.36
N TRP A 276 16.37 -15.31 15.26
CA TRP A 276 15.25 -15.94 14.55
C TRP A 276 15.09 -17.42 14.91
N LYS A 277 15.16 -17.69 16.21
CA LYS A 277 14.89 -18.98 16.81
C LYS A 277 13.60 -18.88 17.61
N GLU A 278 12.80 -19.94 17.56
CA GLU A 278 11.58 -20.00 18.35
C GLU A 278 11.85 -19.98 19.86
N SER A 279 11.03 -19.25 20.61
CA SER A 279 11.01 -19.36 22.07
C SER A 279 10.50 -20.76 22.45
N LYS A 280 11.34 -21.58 23.05
CA LYS A 280 10.95 -22.94 23.49
C LYS A 280 9.91 -22.95 24.60
N ARG A 281 9.78 -21.86 25.35
CA ARG A 281 8.71 -21.68 26.34
C ARG A 281 7.37 -21.49 25.68
N ARG A 282 7.31 -20.77 24.55
CA ARG A 282 6.09 -20.40 23.83
C ARG A 282 5.72 -21.43 22.78
N PHE A 283 6.71 -21.95 22.09
CA PHE A 283 6.62 -22.96 21.03
C PHE A 283 7.61 -24.09 21.31
N PRO A 284 7.31 -25.03 22.23
CA PRO A 284 8.18 -26.17 22.55
C PRO A 284 8.57 -26.99 21.32
N ASP A 285 7.61 -27.19 20.40
CA ASP A 285 7.81 -27.81 19.09
C ASP A 285 7.04 -27.04 18.03
N LEU A 286 7.69 -26.04 17.42
CA LEU A 286 7.06 -25.18 16.43
C LEU A 286 6.65 -25.95 15.17
N LYS A 287 7.45 -26.96 14.73
CA LYS A 287 7.09 -27.79 13.58
C LYS A 287 5.80 -28.57 13.80
N ALA A 288 5.67 -29.21 14.96
CA ALA A 288 4.46 -29.94 15.31
C ALA A 288 3.25 -28.97 15.46
N HIS A 289 3.47 -27.78 16.00
CA HIS A 289 2.45 -26.73 16.07
C HIS A 289 1.95 -26.33 14.67
N VAL A 290 2.84 -26.02 13.74
CA VAL A 290 2.49 -25.70 12.34
C VAL A 290 1.70 -26.85 11.71
N ALA A 291 2.13 -28.08 11.89
CA ALA A 291 1.40 -29.24 11.37
C ALA A 291 -0.02 -29.38 11.93
N ARG A 292 -0.23 -29.05 13.23
CA ARG A 292 -1.59 -29.02 13.81
C ARG A 292 -2.46 -27.92 13.22
N VAL A 293 -1.90 -26.73 12.94
CA VAL A 293 -2.61 -25.64 12.25
C VAL A 293 -2.96 -26.04 10.82
N HIS A 294 -2.04 -26.69 10.09
CA HIS A 294 -2.31 -27.24 8.76
C HIS A 294 -3.45 -28.28 8.79
N ALA A 295 -3.50 -29.13 9.82
CA ALA A 295 -4.58 -30.10 9.98
C ALA A 295 -5.97 -29.46 10.18
N MET A 296 -6.02 -28.19 10.59
CA MET A 296 -7.25 -27.39 10.66
C MET A 296 -7.61 -26.73 9.32
N GLY A 297 -6.84 -26.96 8.26
CA GLY A 297 -7.03 -26.36 6.93
C GLY A 297 -6.55 -24.91 6.81
N MET A 298 -5.66 -24.46 7.67
CA MET A 298 -5.10 -23.12 7.67
C MET A 298 -3.62 -23.11 7.29
N LYS A 299 -3.20 -22.14 6.49
CA LYS A 299 -1.80 -21.82 6.20
C LYS A 299 -1.17 -21.04 7.36
N TYR A 300 0.15 -21.11 7.48
CA TYR A 300 0.91 -20.53 8.58
C TYR A 300 1.94 -19.52 8.06
N MET A 301 1.85 -18.27 8.49
CA MET A 301 2.81 -17.21 8.18
C MET A 301 3.48 -16.70 9.45
N MET A 302 4.75 -16.28 9.32
CA MET A 302 5.53 -15.73 10.43
C MET A 302 6.06 -14.33 10.12
N TRP A 303 6.06 -13.48 11.14
CA TRP A 303 6.59 -12.15 11.07
C TRP A 303 8.12 -12.11 11.24
N TYR A 304 8.76 -11.20 10.50
CA TYR A 304 10.18 -10.87 10.63
C TYR A 304 10.37 -9.36 10.49
N SER A 305 11.15 -8.74 11.42
CA SER A 305 11.69 -7.41 11.21
C SER A 305 12.93 -7.52 10.32
N VAL A 306 12.77 -7.26 9.03
CA VAL A 306 13.83 -7.53 8.05
C VAL A 306 15.17 -6.85 8.38
N PRO A 307 15.21 -5.53 8.74
CA PRO A 307 16.47 -4.83 8.94
C PRO A 307 17.10 -4.99 10.33
N PHE A 308 16.35 -5.48 11.34
CA PHE A 308 16.81 -5.35 12.72
C PHE A 308 17.62 -6.54 13.21
N VAL A 309 18.78 -6.24 13.77
CA VAL A 309 19.52 -7.14 14.68
C VAL A 309 19.61 -6.47 16.05
N GLY A 310 18.99 -7.09 17.04
CA GLY A 310 18.90 -6.59 18.40
C GLY A 310 20.22 -6.73 19.19
N LYS A 311 20.44 -5.82 20.13
CA LYS A 311 21.64 -5.79 20.97
C LYS A 311 21.81 -7.05 21.85
N ASN A 312 20.71 -7.76 22.11
CA ASN A 312 20.68 -8.99 22.89
C ASN A 312 20.74 -10.27 22.01
N SER A 313 20.78 -10.10 20.67
CA SER A 313 20.95 -11.19 19.73
C SER A 313 22.42 -11.64 19.65
N SER A 314 22.68 -12.93 19.46
CA SER A 314 24.01 -13.47 19.19
C SER A 314 24.60 -12.88 17.90
N ASN A 315 23.76 -12.54 16.93
CA ASN A 315 24.15 -11.94 15.65
C ASN A 315 24.57 -10.46 15.75
N TRP A 316 24.31 -9.77 16.88
CA TRP A 316 24.81 -8.41 17.10
C TRP A 316 26.32 -8.27 16.92
N ARG A 317 27.08 -9.21 17.52
CA ARG A 317 28.56 -9.22 17.40
C ARG A 317 29.02 -9.58 15.98
N ARG A 318 28.33 -10.50 15.33
CA ARG A 318 28.61 -10.93 13.95
C ARG A 318 28.50 -9.77 12.96
N PHE A 319 27.48 -8.95 13.10
CA PHE A 319 27.21 -7.83 12.19
C PHE A 319 27.74 -6.47 12.69
N LYS A 320 28.54 -6.44 13.75
CA LYS A 320 29.21 -5.22 14.18
C LYS A 320 30.03 -4.63 13.03
N GLY A 321 29.79 -3.34 12.70
CA GLY A 321 30.40 -2.66 11.53
C GLY A 321 29.66 -2.87 10.20
N LYS A 322 28.55 -3.62 10.19
CA LYS A 322 27.69 -3.82 9.03
C LYS A 322 26.27 -3.29 9.25
N PHE A 323 26.14 -2.25 10.07
CA PHE A 323 24.90 -1.52 10.28
C PHE A 323 24.88 -0.22 9.46
N LEU A 324 23.74 0.15 8.91
CA LEU A 324 23.48 1.49 8.38
C LEU A 324 23.45 2.51 9.52
N CYS A 325 22.75 2.16 10.59
CA CYS A 325 22.64 2.93 11.83
C CYS A 325 22.29 2.02 13.00
N VAL A 326 22.33 2.58 14.21
CA VAL A 326 21.84 1.94 15.44
C VAL A 326 20.67 2.77 15.96
N GLU A 327 19.51 2.13 16.07
CA GLU A 327 18.28 2.70 16.64
C GLU A 327 18.25 2.42 18.15
N SER A 328 18.88 3.30 18.92
CA SER A 328 19.07 3.06 20.37
C SER A 328 17.76 2.89 21.13
N HIS A 329 16.70 3.63 20.75
CA HIS A 329 15.37 3.54 21.37
C HIS A 329 14.68 2.20 21.10
N LEU A 330 15.01 1.53 19.99
CA LEU A 330 14.52 0.20 19.65
C LEU A 330 15.45 -0.92 20.16
N GLY A 331 16.65 -0.57 20.60
CA GLY A 331 17.67 -1.52 21.02
C GLY A 331 18.21 -2.38 19.88
N ALA A 332 18.20 -1.90 18.64
CA ALA A 332 18.54 -2.67 17.45
C ALA A 332 19.44 -1.89 16.47
N GLY A 333 20.27 -2.61 15.73
CA GLY A 333 21.00 -2.12 14.57
C GLY A 333 20.23 -2.41 13.28
N VAL A 334 20.25 -1.47 12.36
CA VAL A 334 19.71 -1.60 11.02
C VAL A 334 20.80 -2.19 10.12
N LEU A 335 20.63 -3.42 9.66
CA LEU A 335 21.59 -4.09 8.79
C LEU A 335 21.84 -3.31 7.50
N ASP A 336 23.07 -3.36 7.00
CA ASP A 336 23.43 -2.78 5.70
C ASP A 336 23.32 -3.84 4.60
N PRO A 337 22.28 -3.79 3.74
CA PRO A 337 22.03 -4.80 2.72
C PRO A 337 23.07 -4.80 1.59
N ARG A 338 23.95 -3.81 1.54
CA ARG A 338 25.05 -3.75 0.55
C ARG A 338 26.12 -4.82 0.79
N PHE A 339 26.16 -5.42 1.98
CA PHE A 339 27.00 -6.59 2.23
C PHE A 339 26.30 -7.86 1.74
N PRO A 340 26.92 -8.67 0.85
CA PRO A 340 26.34 -9.93 0.39
C PRO A 340 26.06 -10.91 1.54
N GLU A 341 26.93 -10.91 2.58
CA GLU A 341 26.72 -11.73 3.79
C GLU A 341 25.43 -11.38 4.54
N VAL A 342 25.04 -10.09 4.57
CA VAL A 342 23.79 -9.64 5.21
C VAL A 342 22.59 -10.15 4.43
N ARG A 343 22.60 -10.00 3.12
CA ARG A 343 21.51 -10.50 2.28
C ARG A 343 21.38 -12.02 2.39
N GLU A 344 22.50 -12.75 2.31
CA GLU A 344 22.50 -14.20 2.44
C GLU A 344 22.01 -14.67 3.82
N PHE A 345 22.39 -13.99 4.90
CA PHE A 345 21.89 -14.28 6.23
C PHE A 345 20.37 -14.18 6.33
N LEU A 346 19.78 -13.10 5.81
CA LEU A 346 18.34 -12.87 5.84
C LEU A 346 17.61 -13.92 5.00
N ILE A 347 18.04 -14.14 3.76
CA ILE A 347 17.39 -15.09 2.86
C ILE A 347 17.49 -16.52 3.39
N SER A 348 18.67 -16.94 3.85
CA SER A 348 18.87 -18.28 4.43
C SER A 348 18.02 -18.48 5.69
N THR A 349 17.78 -17.42 6.49
CA THR A 349 16.89 -17.48 7.65
C THR A 349 15.45 -17.80 7.21
N TYR A 350 14.97 -17.15 6.16
CA TYR A 350 13.60 -17.39 5.64
C TYR A 350 13.47 -18.77 4.99
N GLU A 351 14.45 -19.18 4.17
CA GLU A 351 14.48 -20.53 3.59
C GLU A 351 14.45 -21.63 4.65
N LYS A 352 15.24 -21.42 5.72
CA LYS A 352 15.27 -22.35 6.85
C LYS A 352 13.89 -22.50 7.47
N ALA A 353 13.19 -21.39 7.75
CA ALA A 353 11.85 -21.42 8.31
C ALA A 353 10.86 -22.19 7.42
N VAL A 354 10.87 -21.95 6.11
CA VAL A 354 10.01 -22.65 5.16
C VAL A 354 10.34 -24.15 5.11
N ARG A 355 11.62 -24.54 5.13
CA ARG A 355 12.03 -25.94 5.02
C ARG A 355 11.87 -26.72 6.33
N GLU A 356 12.24 -26.13 7.48
CA GLU A 356 12.28 -26.82 8.76
C GLU A 356 10.92 -26.87 9.44
N TRP A 357 10.17 -25.75 9.40
CA TRP A 357 8.87 -25.64 10.06
C TRP A 357 7.68 -25.78 9.12
N ASP A 358 7.93 -25.87 7.80
CA ASP A 358 6.92 -25.98 6.74
C ASP A 358 5.94 -24.80 6.70
N ILE A 359 6.39 -23.60 7.08
CA ILE A 359 5.53 -22.41 7.00
C ILE A 359 5.18 -22.07 5.56
N ASP A 360 4.03 -21.38 5.36
CA ASP A 360 3.49 -21.06 4.05
C ASP A 360 3.76 -19.60 3.63
N GLY A 361 4.29 -18.80 4.54
CA GLY A 361 4.55 -17.41 4.20
C GLY A 361 5.22 -16.60 5.29
N LEU A 362 5.46 -15.36 4.95
CA LEU A 362 6.20 -14.39 5.76
C LEU A 362 5.50 -13.05 5.74
N LYS A 363 5.40 -12.40 6.89
CA LYS A 363 5.16 -10.96 7.00
C LYS A 363 6.51 -10.29 7.19
N LEU A 364 6.98 -9.55 6.18
CA LEU A 364 8.30 -8.90 6.15
C LEU A 364 8.14 -7.40 6.46
N ASP A 365 8.56 -6.99 7.64
CA ASP A 365 8.32 -5.66 8.15
C ASP A 365 9.57 -4.77 8.14
N PHE A 366 9.36 -3.45 8.22
CA PHE A 366 10.39 -2.41 8.36
C PHE A 366 11.33 -2.22 7.15
N ILE A 367 10.93 -2.59 5.95
CA ILE A 367 11.72 -2.38 4.72
C ILE A 367 12.08 -0.89 4.54
N ASP A 368 11.21 0.01 4.96
CA ASP A 368 11.40 1.46 4.93
C ASP A 368 12.58 1.96 5.80
N ARG A 369 13.06 1.14 6.74
CA ARG A 369 14.24 1.46 7.56
C ARG A 369 15.57 1.30 6.82
N PHE A 370 15.60 0.59 5.70
CA PHE A 370 16.78 0.55 4.84
C PHE A 370 16.99 1.90 4.16
N SER A 371 17.61 2.84 4.88
CA SER A 371 17.87 4.20 4.42
C SER A 371 19.32 4.58 4.63
N GLY A 372 19.93 5.18 3.62
CA GLY A 372 21.32 5.60 3.70
C GLY A 372 21.84 6.14 2.37
N LYS A 373 22.90 6.95 2.45
CA LYS A 373 23.56 7.50 1.27
C LYS A 373 24.33 6.42 0.51
N SER A 374 24.33 6.53 -0.80
CA SER A 374 25.19 5.71 -1.66
C SER A 374 26.68 5.99 -1.40
N ILE A 375 27.53 4.96 -1.58
CA ILE A 375 28.97 5.09 -1.46
C ILE A 375 29.49 5.83 -2.70
N PRO A 376 30.19 6.97 -2.57
CA PRO A 376 30.71 7.70 -3.70
C PRO A 376 31.71 6.87 -4.53
N GLN A 377 31.78 7.16 -5.83
CA GLN A 377 32.78 6.56 -6.70
C GLN A 377 34.19 6.87 -6.19
N GLY A 378 35.11 5.91 -6.31
CA GLY A 378 36.49 6.04 -5.82
C GLY A 378 36.66 5.79 -4.30
N LYS A 379 35.57 5.72 -3.53
CA LYS A 379 35.66 5.32 -2.12
C LYS A 379 35.64 3.79 -1.97
N SER A 380 36.35 3.31 -0.96
CA SER A 380 36.40 1.88 -0.62
C SER A 380 35.00 1.32 -0.35
N MET A 381 34.74 0.14 -0.88
CA MET A 381 33.50 -0.61 -0.66
C MET A 381 33.46 -1.29 0.72
N GLY A 382 34.62 -1.50 1.35
CA GLY A 382 34.72 -2.08 2.70
C GLY A 382 34.01 -3.43 2.85
N GLY A 383 34.08 -4.28 1.81
CA GLY A 383 33.42 -5.60 1.78
C GLY A 383 31.98 -5.59 1.27
N ARG A 384 31.46 -4.44 0.84
CA ARG A 384 30.17 -4.32 0.16
C ARG A 384 30.37 -4.61 -1.34
N ASP A 385 29.36 -5.22 -1.98
CA ASP A 385 29.36 -5.46 -3.43
C ASP A 385 28.50 -4.43 -4.21
N LEU A 386 27.59 -3.74 -3.51
CA LEU A 386 26.73 -2.70 -4.08
C LEU A 386 27.01 -1.34 -3.40
N ARG A 387 26.85 -0.25 -4.17
CA ARG A 387 27.06 1.11 -3.65
C ARG A 387 25.78 1.72 -3.08
N SER A 388 24.66 1.43 -3.69
CA SER A 388 23.35 1.95 -3.33
C SER A 388 22.66 1.06 -2.29
N VAL A 389 22.11 1.67 -1.24
CA VAL A 389 21.24 0.96 -0.28
C VAL A 389 19.94 0.56 -0.96
N THR A 390 19.41 1.43 -1.83
CA THR A 390 18.20 1.18 -2.62
C THR A 390 18.35 -0.07 -3.49
N GLU A 391 19.39 -0.10 -4.33
CA GLU A 391 19.70 -1.24 -5.20
C GLU A 391 19.90 -2.55 -4.40
N ALA A 392 20.60 -2.45 -3.28
CA ALA A 392 20.89 -3.61 -2.43
C ALA A 392 19.63 -4.17 -1.75
N THR A 393 18.70 -3.29 -1.35
CA THR A 393 17.44 -3.71 -0.75
C THR A 393 16.49 -4.29 -1.81
N GLU A 394 16.42 -3.68 -2.99
CA GLU A 394 15.65 -4.21 -4.12
C GLU A 394 16.14 -5.62 -4.50
N LYS A 395 17.46 -5.80 -4.57
CA LYS A 395 18.07 -7.12 -4.78
C LYS A 395 17.72 -8.10 -3.67
N LEU A 396 17.78 -7.70 -2.42
CA LEU A 396 17.39 -8.55 -1.28
C LEU A 396 15.95 -9.06 -1.43
N ILE A 397 15.00 -8.16 -1.75
CA ILE A 397 13.58 -8.51 -1.91
C ILE A 397 13.38 -9.46 -3.10
N ALA A 398 13.96 -9.15 -4.25
CA ALA A 398 13.86 -9.96 -5.45
C ALA A 398 14.46 -11.37 -5.26
N ASP A 399 15.66 -11.46 -4.67
CA ASP A 399 16.31 -12.74 -4.39
C ASP A 399 15.54 -13.54 -3.33
N THR A 400 14.96 -12.89 -2.32
CA THR A 400 14.09 -13.52 -1.30
C THR A 400 12.90 -14.19 -1.98
N TYR A 401 12.11 -13.45 -2.77
CA TYR A 401 10.97 -14.04 -3.46
C TYR A 401 11.38 -15.18 -4.41
N LYS A 402 12.42 -14.98 -5.21
CA LYS A 402 12.93 -15.98 -6.16
C LYS A 402 13.29 -17.29 -5.45
N ARG A 403 14.00 -17.22 -4.33
CA ARG A 403 14.46 -18.43 -3.60
C ARG A 403 13.30 -19.09 -2.88
N LEU A 404 12.42 -18.35 -2.23
CA LEU A 404 11.27 -18.90 -1.51
C LEU A 404 10.23 -19.51 -2.45
N SER A 405 9.93 -18.86 -3.58
CA SER A 405 9.00 -19.40 -4.59
C SER A 405 9.53 -20.66 -5.30
N ALA A 406 10.85 -20.86 -5.31
CA ALA A 406 11.46 -22.11 -5.76
C ALA A 406 11.27 -23.28 -4.76
N ILE A 407 11.07 -22.99 -3.47
CA ILE A 407 10.77 -23.99 -2.43
C ILE A 407 9.26 -24.26 -2.38
N LYS A 408 8.45 -23.20 -2.29
CA LYS A 408 6.99 -23.23 -2.27
C LYS A 408 6.45 -22.26 -3.32
N LYS A 409 5.87 -22.76 -4.42
CA LYS A 409 5.38 -21.93 -5.54
C LYS A 409 4.30 -20.94 -5.09
N ASP A 410 3.47 -21.34 -4.13
CA ASP A 410 2.37 -20.57 -3.56
C ASP A 410 2.73 -19.85 -2.25
N ILE A 411 4.03 -19.55 -2.04
CA ILE A 411 4.51 -18.81 -0.87
C ILE A 411 3.79 -17.46 -0.74
N LEU A 412 3.33 -17.14 0.45
CA LEU A 412 2.67 -15.88 0.79
C LEU A 412 3.70 -14.88 1.36
N ILE A 413 3.78 -13.68 0.81
CA ILE A 413 4.65 -12.62 1.33
C ILE A 413 3.84 -11.35 1.49
N GLU A 414 3.69 -10.92 2.76
CA GLU A 414 3.00 -9.69 3.11
C GLU A 414 3.99 -8.56 3.38
N PHE A 415 3.72 -7.40 2.75
CA PHE A 415 4.28 -6.11 3.10
C PHE A 415 3.15 -5.14 3.52
N ARG A 416 3.46 -4.22 4.43
CA ARG A 416 2.51 -3.16 4.80
C ARG A 416 2.75 -1.86 4.02
N GLN A 417 1.78 -0.96 4.01
CA GLN A 417 1.98 0.40 3.53
C GLN A 417 3.11 1.07 4.38
N ALA A 418 3.99 1.93 3.82
CA ALA A 418 3.88 2.65 2.54
C ALA A 418 4.65 2.02 1.34
N TYR A 419 5.11 0.78 1.39
CA TYR A 419 5.83 0.19 0.26
C TYR A 419 4.84 -0.57 -0.66
N ILE A 420 4.61 0.00 -1.84
CA ILE A 420 3.52 -0.41 -2.75
C ILE A 420 3.91 -0.43 -4.23
N GLY A 421 5.06 0.10 -4.61
CA GLY A 421 5.46 0.28 -6.00
C GLY A 421 5.72 -1.03 -6.78
N PRO A 422 6.01 -0.95 -8.09
CA PRO A 422 6.27 -2.11 -8.94
C PRO A 422 7.39 -3.02 -8.43
N SER A 423 8.45 -2.45 -7.84
CA SER A 423 9.55 -3.23 -7.25
C SER A 423 9.11 -4.06 -6.07
N ILE A 424 8.25 -3.52 -5.21
CA ILE A 424 7.67 -4.24 -4.07
C ILE A 424 6.76 -5.37 -4.56
N ARG A 425 5.92 -5.09 -5.56
CA ARG A 425 5.01 -6.10 -6.14
C ARG A 425 5.74 -7.25 -6.85
N ALA A 426 6.98 -7.04 -7.26
CA ALA A 426 7.83 -8.13 -7.77
C ALA A 426 8.30 -9.10 -6.68
N GLY A 427 8.24 -8.70 -5.41
CA GLY A 427 8.68 -9.49 -4.26
C GLY A 427 7.59 -9.80 -3.24
N ALA A 428 6.35 -9.35 -3.46
CA ALA A 428 5.23 -9.56 -2.54
C ALA A 428 3.92 -9.77 -3.29
N ASN A 429 3.04 -10.57 -2.68
CA ASN A 429 1.71 -10.84 -3.22
C ASN A 429 0.57 -10.41 -2.29
N MET A 430 0.88 -9.89 -1.11
CA MET A 430 -0.05 -9.34 -0.15
C MET A 430 0.44 -7.94 0.28
N LEU A 431 -0.40 -6.92 0.15
CA LEU A 431 -0.12 -5.54 0.52
C LEU A 431 -1.13 -5.07 1.56
N ARG A 432 -0.67 -4.88 2.80
CA ARG A 432 -1.52 -4.52 3.94
C ARG A 432 -1.56 -3.00 4.16
N VAL A 433 -2.71 -2.49 4.59
CA VAL A 433 -2.87 -1.12 5.11
C VAL A 433 -1.90 -0.88 6.28
N SER A 434 -1.41 0.34 6.45
CA SER A 434 -0.64 0.75 7.64
C SER A 434 -1.44 0.55 8.93
N ASP A 435 -0.73 0.41 10.04
CA ASP A 435 -1.34 0.25 11.36
C ASP A 435 -2.34 1.39 11.65
N CYS A 436 -3.59 1.02 11.90
CA CYS A 436 -4.70 1.91 12.23
C CYS A 436 -5.69 1.19 13.18
N PRO A 437 -5.23 0.76 14.38
CA PRO A 437 -6.03 -0.04 15.29
C PRO A 437 -7.34 0.66 15.63
N ALA A 438 -8.45 -0.08 15.54
CA ALA A 438 -9.81 0.38 15.81
C ALA A 438 -10.28 1.61 14.98
N ASP A 439 -9.57 1.97 13.91
CA ASP A 439 -9.96 3.06 13.00
C ASP A 439 -10.48 2.50 11.66
N MET A 440 -11.78 2.20 11.63
CA MET A 440 -12.42 1.65 10.44
C MET A 440 -12.38 2.58 9.22
N GLN A 441 -12.38 3.91 9.43
CA GLN A 441 -12.30 4.88 8.33
C GLN A 441 -10.89 4.89 7.71
N MET A 442 -9.85 4.93 8.53
CA MET A 442 -8.47 4.82 8.04
C MET A 442 -8.23 3.50 7.32
N ASN A 443 -8.76 2.39 7.84
CA ASN A 443 -8.64 1.08 7.21
C ASN A 443 -9.31 1.09 5.82
N ARG A 444 -10.55 1.59 5.70
CA ARG A 444 -11.25 1.75 4.42
C ARG A 444 -10.46 2.60 3.43
N CYS A 445 -9.98 3.76 3.86
CA CYS A 445 -9.20 4.66 3.01
C CYS A 445 -7.89 4.01 2.54
N GLY A 446 -7.21 3.30 3.43
CA GLY A 446 -6.00 2.55 3.09
C GLY A 446 -6.26 1.46 2.06
N ILE A 447 -7.34 0.69 2.22
CA ILE A 447 -7.77 -0.32 1.25
C ILE A 447 -8.09 0.32 -0.10
N ALA A 448 -8.89 1.40 -0.14
CA ALA A 448 -9.21 2.09 -1.37
C ALA A 448 -7.94 2.57 -2.11
N ASN A 449 -7.01 3.20 -1.40
CA ASN A 449 -5.75 3.65 -1.99
C ASN A 449 -4.89 2.49 -2.52
N LEU A 450 -4.79 1.39 -1.76
CA LEU A 450 -4.04 0.20 -2.19
C LEU A 450 -4.69 -0.47 -3.40
N ARG A 451 -6.02 -0.61 -3.44
CA ARG A 451 -6.75 -1.18 -4.58
C ARG A 451 -6.46 -0.44 -5.89
N LEU A 452 -6.26 0.88 -5.83
CA LEU A 452 -5.91 1.69 -6.99
C LEU A 452 -4.46 1.53 -7.44
N THR A 453 -3.56 1.03 -6.57
CA THR A 453 -2.12 1.01 -6.82
C THR A 453 -1.48 -0.37 -6.78
N SER A 454 -2.17 -1.38 -6.25
CA SER A 454 -1.60 -2.73 -6.00
C SER A 454 -1.45 -3.59 -7.25
N GLY A 455 -1.99 -3.18 -8.41
CA GLY A 455 -2.08 -4.07 -9.58
C GLY A 455 -2.94 -5.29 -9.25
N GLY A 456 -2.38 -6.49 -9.41
CA GLY A 456 -3.07 -7.75 -9.07
C GLY A 456 -2.73 -8.33 -7.70
N ALA A 457 -1.90 -7.66 -6.87
CA ALA A 457 -1.59 -8.15 -5.52
C ALA A 457 -2.84 -8.08 -4.62
N ALA A 458 -2.96 -9.03 -3.68
CA ALA A 458 -4.04 -9.02 -2.71
C ALA A 458 -3.88 -7.82 -1.75
N VAL A 459 -4.94 -7.05 -1.58
CA VAL A 459 -4.97 -5.91 -0.66
C VAL A 459 -5.56 -6.37 0.67
N HIS A 460 -4.80 -6.18 1.74
CA HIS A 460 -5.19 -6.60 3.08
C HIS A 460 -5.57 -5.42 3.96
N ALA A 461 -6.62 -5.59 4.75
CA ALA A 461 -6.94 -4.70 5.84
C ALA A 461 -5.82 -4.71 6.89
N ASP A 462 -5.65 -3.61 7.62
CA ASP A 462 -5.05 -3.69 8.94
C ASP A 462 -5.93 -4.54 9.86
N PRO A 463 -5.37 -5.37 10.76
CA PRO A 463 -6.17 -6.33 11.52
C PRO A 463 -7.31 -5.68 12.29
N LEU A 464 -8.50 -6.23 12.16
CA LEU A 464 -9.70 -5.72 12.82
C LEU A 464 -9.75 -6.14 14.29
N GLU A 465 -10.14 -5.20 15.13
CA GLU A 465 -10.47 -5.43 16.51
C GLU A 465 -11.68 -4.55 16.92
N TRP A 466 -12.43 -4.97 17.92
CA TRP A 466 -13.49 -4.22 18.56
C TRP A 466 -13.69 -4.69 20.01
N HIS A 467 -14.40 -3.91 20.81
CA HIS A 467 -14.66 -4.31 22.18
C HIS A 467 -15.71 -5.43 22.22
N PRO A 468 -15.54 -6.51 23.02
CA PRO A 468 -16.50 -7.62 23.09
C PRO A 468 -17.92 -7.22 23.52
N SER A 469 -18.11 -6.05 24.13
CA SER A 469 -19.43 -5.52 24.51
C SER A 469 -20.12 -4.73 23.42
N ASP A 470 -19.48 -4.51 22.25
CA ASP A 470 -20.13 -3.87 21.11
C ASP A 470 -21.27 -4.76 20.61
N THR A 471 -22.28 -4.16 19.98
CA THR A 471 -23.29 -4.97 19.31
C THR A 471 -22.69 -5.61 18.05
N PRO A 472 -23.17 -6.77 17.61
CA PRO A 472 -22.71 -7.39 16.37
C PRO A 472 -22.84 -6.45 15.16
N GLU A 473 -23.89 -5.62 15.11
CA GLU A 473 -24.10 -4.63 14.04
C GLU A 473 -23.03 -3.53 14.07
N ALA A 474 -22.65 -3.04 15.26
CA ALA A 474 -21.56 -2.07 15.39
C ALA A 474 -20.20 -2.71 15.00
N ALA A 475 -19.95 -3.93 15.46
CA ALA A 475 -18.75 -4.70 15.11
C ALA A 475 -18.66 -4.96 13.59
N ALA A 476 -19.78 -5.30 12.94
CA ALA A 476 -19.84 -5.57 11.51
C ALA A 476 -19.45 -4.37 10.66
N LYS A 477 -19.60 -3.12 11.12
CA LYS A 477 -19.11 -1.93 10.40
C LYS A 477 -17.60 -1.95 10.17
N ASN A 478 -16.83 -2.52 11.11
CA ASN A 478 -15.39 -2.72 10.90
C ASN A 478 -15.14 -3.67 9.72
N VAL A 479 -15.90 -4.77 9.67
CA VAL A 479 -15.80 -5.75 8.57
C VAL A 479 -16.20 -5.11 7.24
N LEU A 480 -17.34 -4.41 7.19
CA LEU A 480 -17.85 -3.72 6.01
C LEU A 480 -16.87 -2.64 5.51
N SER A 481 -16.18 -1.96 6.43
CA SER A 481 -15.15 -0.98 6.07
C SER A 481 -13.92 -1.63 5.42
N ALA A 482 -13.68 -2.91 5.66
CA ALA A 482 -12.54 -3.66 5.16
C ALA A 482 -12.87 -4.60 3.98
N ILE A 483 -14.14 -4.82 3.66
CA ILE A 483 -14.60 -5.92 2.79
C ILE A 483 -14.16 -5.82 1.32
N PHE A 484 -13.77 -4.62 0.84
CA PHE A 484 -13.19 -4.44 -0.48
C PHE A 484 -11.70 -4.81 -0.55
N GLY A 485 -11.15 -5.35 0.54
CA GLY A 485 -9.86 -6.02 0.65
C GLY A 485 -10.00 -7.35 1.37
N THR A 486 -8.90 -8.05 1.58
CA THR A 486 -8.86 -9.24 2.41
C THR A 486 -8.93 -8.83 3.87
N VAL A 487 -9.95 -9.31 4.58
CA VAL A 487 -10.16 -8.99 5.99
C VAL A 487 -9.18 -9.79 6.85
N GLN A 488 -8.42 -9.08 7.70
CA GLN A 488 -7.61 -9.66 8.75
C GLN A 488 -8.32 -9.44 10.10
N TYR A 489 -8.42 -10.46 10.92
CA TYR A 489 -8.99 -10.37 12.26
C TYR A 489 -7.90 -10.54 13.31
N SER A 490 -7.90 -9.71 14.35
CA SER A 490 -6.99 -9.82 15.49
C SER A 490 -7.73 -9.71 16.81
N MET A 491 -8.54 -10.73 17.09
CA MET A 491 -9.37 -10.83 18.29
C MET A 491 -9.20 -12.21 18.93
N LYS A 492 -9.46 -12.32 20.23
CA LYS A 492 -9.59 -13.61 20.90
C LYS A 492 -11.01 -14.14 20.71
N PHE A 493 -11.21 -15.00 19.73
CA PHE A 493 -12.53 -15.54 19.37
C PHE A 493 -13.15 -16.40 20.47
N ALA A 494 -12.30 -17.11 21.23
CA ALA A 494 -12.78 -17.94 22.35
C ALA A 494 -13.55 -17.17 23.44
N GLY A 495 -13.38 -15.85 23.49
CA GLY A 495 -14.09 -14.97 24.45
C GLY A 495 -15.29 -14.23 23.88
N LEU A 496 -15.59 -14.39 22.58
CA LEU A 496 -16.68 -13.67 21.93
C LEU A 496 -18.04 -14.34 22.14
N ASP A 497 -19.08 -13.50 22.25
CA ASP A 497 -20.48 -13.95 22.18
C ASP A 497 -20.73 -14.66 20.83
N LYS A 498 -21.57 -15.70 20.87
CA LYS A 498 -21.91 -16.48 19.67
C LYS A 498 -22.41 -15.62 18.51
N ARG A 499 -23.13 -14.53 18.79
CA ARG A 499 -23.64 -13.62 17.75
C ARG A 499 -22.50 -12.93 16.97
N HIS A 500 -21.40 -12.57 17.63
CA HIS A 500 -20.21 -12.06 16.93
C HIS A 500 -19.58 -13.13 16.03
N VAL A 501 -19.48 -14.37 16.54
CA VAL A 501 -18.95 -15.49 15.76
C VAL A 501 -19.80 -15.77 14.53
N ASP A 502 -21.13 -15.79 14.69
CA ASP A 502 -22.06 -16.01 13.57
C ASP A 502 -21.99 -14.86 12.52
N MET A 503 -21.88 -13.61 12.97
CA MET A 503 -21.67 -12.44 12.11
C MET A 503 -20.37 -12.53 11.34
N ILE A 504 -19.25 -12.83 12.01
CA ILE A 504 -17.93 -13.01 11.35
C ILE A 504 -18.00 -14.14 10.32
N ALA A 505 -18.62 -15.28 10.67
CA ALA A 505 -18.77 -16.41 9.76
C ALA A 505 -19.60 -16.06 8.53
N HIS A 506 -20.66 -15.25 8.69
CA HIS A 506 -21.46 -14.77 7.55
C HIS A 506 -20.61 -13.90 6.63
N TRP A 507 -19.99 -12.84 7.15
CA TRP A 507 -19.22 -11.91 6.32
C TRP A 507 -17.97 -12.54 5.72
N SER A 508 -17.36 -13.53 6.38
CA SER A 508 -16.26 -14.31 5.79
C SER A 508 -16.73 -15.13 4.58
N ARG A 509 -17.91 -15.77 4.66
CA ARG A 509 -18.52 -16.46 3.51
C ARG A 509 -18.89 -15.48 2.40
N PHE A 510 -19.55 -14.38 2.75
CA PHE A 510 -19.91 -13.34 1.78
C PHE A 510 -18.66 -12.85 1.02
N GLY A 511 -17.58 -12.54 1.74
CA GLY A 511 -16.31 -12.12 1.14
C GLY A 511 -15.74 -13.17 0.18
N ALA A 512 -15.83 -14.46 0.53
CA ALA A 512 -15.35 -15.55 -0.32
C ALA A 512 -16.24 -15.80 -1.53
N GLU A 513 -17.57 -15.75 -1.39
CA GLU A 513 -18.54 -15.93 -2.46
C GLU A 513 -18.48 -14.80 -3.49
N HIS A 514 -18.18 -13.59 -3.04
CA HIS A 514 -18.15 -12.35 -3.83
C HIS A 514 -16.73 -11.83 -4.11
N GLU A 515 -15.70 -12.65 -3.92
CA GLU A 515 -14.29 -12.27 -4.08
C GLU A 515 -13.99 -11.62 -5.43
N ALA A 516 -14.60 -12.16 -6.50
CA ALA A 516 -14.39 -11.67 -7.86
C ALA A 516 -14.76 -10.18 -8.01
N ALA A 517 -15.86 -9.72 -7.42
CA ALA A 517 -16.28 -8.33 -7.45
C ALA A 517 -15.53 -7.50 -6.38
N LEU A 518 -15.44 -8.01 -5.15
CA LEU A 518 -14.87 -7.28 -4.03
C LEU A 518 -13.36 -7.03 -4.17
N GLN A 519 -12.59 -8.02 -4.66
CA GLN A 519 -11.14 -7.99 -4.57
C GLN A 519 -10.41 -8.03 -5.91
N ARG A 520 -10.93 -8.71 -6.94
CA ARG A 520 -10.22 -8.89 -8.22
C ARG A 520 -10.79 -8.04 -9.36
N GLY A 521 -12.06 -7.70 -9.30
CA GLY A 521 -12.76 -6.98 -10.35
C GLY A 521 -12.41 -5.51 -10.43
N ARG A 522 -13.14 -4.81 -11.31
CA ARG A 522 -13.04 -3.35 -11.41
C ARG A 522 -13.41 -2.72 -10.09
N PHE A 523 -12.61 -1.77 -9.65
CA PHE A 523 -12.82 -1.07 -8.39
C PHE A 523 -12.91 0.44 -8.61
N ARG A 524 -13.92 1.08 -8.06
CA ARG A 524 -14.10 2.53 -8.04
C ARG A 524 -14.26 3.06 -6.63
N ALA A 525 -13.60 4.17 -6.36
CA ALA A 525 -13.68 4.88 -5.11
C ALA A 525 -14.23 6.29 -5.37
N TYR A 526 -15.30 6.64 -4.68
CA TYR A 526 -16.02 7.89 -4.87
C TYR A 526 -15.64 8.89 -3.78
N HIS A 527 -15.51 10.17 -4.16
CA HIS A 527 -15.33 11.28 -3.23
C HIS A 527 -14.18 11.10 -2.24
N PRO A 528 -12.93 11.05 -2.71
CA PRO A 528 -11.77 10.90 -1.82
C PRO A 528 -11.68 12.04 -0.79
N GLU A 529 -12.18 13.24 -1.11
CA GLU A 529 -12.29 14.40 -0.21
C GLU A 529 -13.20 14.15 1.00
N LEU A 530 -14.13 13.20 0.88
CA LEU A 530 -15.04 12.77 1.92
C LEU A 530 -14.69 11.39 2.49
N SER A 531 -13.44 10.95 2.33
CA SER A 531 -12.95 9.66 2.83
C SER A 531 -13.69 8.46 2.25
N TYR A 532 -14.02 8.52 0.96
CA TYR A 532 -14.70 7.43 0.22
C TYR A 532 -16.03 7.00 0.84
N PRO A 533 -17.06 7.86 0.82
CA PRO A 533 -18.38 7.52 1.36
C PRO A 533 -19.09 6.42 0.57
N LEU A 534 -18.61 6.11 -0.63
CA LEU A 534 -19.09 5.05 -1.50
C LEU A 534 -17.90 4.35 -2.18
N LEU A 535 -17.89 3.02 -2.12
CA LEU A 535 -16.98 2.16 -2.87
C LEU A 535 -17.80 1.24 -3.78
N GLU A 536 -17.25 0.91 -4.94
CA GLU A 536 -17.85 0.01 -5.93
C GLU A 536 -16.85 -1.05 -6.35
N GLY A 537 -17.27 -2.31 -6.30
CA GLY A 537 -16.57 -3.45 -6.90
C GLY A 537 -17.45 -4.11 -7.95
N GLU A 538 -16.89 -4.47 -9.09
CA GLU A 538 -17.61 -5.04 -10.20
C GLU A 538 -16.88 -6.20 -10.85
N SER A 539 -17.56 -7.32 -11.03
CA SER A 539 -17.13 -8.47 -11.82
C SER A 539 -18.01 -8.66 -13.06
N GLU A 540 -17.76 -9.69 -13.82
CA GLU A 540 -18.61 -10.07 -14.95
C GLU A 540 -20.03 -10.46 -14.48
N THR A 541 -20.16 -11.00 -13.27
CA THR A 541 -21.40 -11.62 -12.78
C THR A 541 -22.20 -10.77 -11.80
N GLU A 542 -21.60 -9.72 -11.21
CA GLU A 542 -22.26 -8.92 -10.16
C GLU A 542 -21.60 -7.55 -9.96
N ARG A 543 -22.31 -6.66 -9.26
CA ARG A 543 -21.81 -5.36 -8.80
C ARG A 543 -22.14 -5.18 -7.32
N ILE A 544 -21.17 -4.64 -6.56
CA ILE A 544 -21.29 -4.47 -5.11
C ILE A 544 -20.93 -3.04 -4.74
N PHE A 545 -21.80 -2.39 -3.98
CA PHE A 545 -21.55 -1.07 -3.40
C PHE A 545 -21.42 -1.17 -1.89
N GLY A 546 -20.44 -0.46 -1.32
CA GLY A 546 -20.33 -0.21 0.12
C GLY A 546 -20.68 1.25 0.41
N VAL A 547 -21.72 1.48 1.22
CA VAL A 547 -22.22 2.80 1.59
C VAL A 547 -21.79 3.12 3.02
N TYR A 548 -21.08 4.24 3.18
CA TYR A 548 -20.45 4.65 4.45
C TYR A 548 -20.92 6.03 4.95
N ALA A 549 -21.83 6.67 4.23
CA ALA A 549 -22.45 7.93 4.63
C ALA A 549 -23.93 7.96 4.23
N GLU A 550 -24.78 8.53 5.08
CA GLU A 550 -26.24 8.50 4.94
C GLU A 550 -26.78 9.36 3.80
N GLU A 551 -26.01 10.37 3.39
CA GLU A 551 -26.37 11.34 2.35
C GLU A 551 -26.15 10.81 0.93
N ILE A 552 -25.57 9.62 0.80
CA ILE A 552 -25.25 9.04 -0.50
C ILE A 552 -26.50 8.42 -1.12
N CYS A 553 -26.79 8.80 -2.37
CA CYS A 553 -27.72 8.08 -3.25
C CYS A 553 -26.90 7.15 -4.16
N VAL A 554 -27.15 5.85 -4.06
CA VAL A 554 -26.50 4.85 -4.92
C VAL A 554 -27.25 4.73 -6.22
N SER A 555 -26.65 5.11 -7.35
CA SER A 555 -27.19 4.78 -8.67
C SER A 555 -26.67 3.40 -9.08
N THR A 556 -27.56 2.43 -9.24
CA THR A 556 -27.18 1.03 -9.55
C THR A 556 -26.59 0.88 -10.95
N GLY A 557 -26.89 1.81 -11.86
CA GLY A 557 -26.65 1.61 -13.29
C GLY A 557 -27.55 0.49 -13.86
N ALA A 558 -27.17 -0.08 -14.99
CA ALA A 558 -27.93 -1.17 -15.61
C ALA A 558 -28.08 -2.38 -14.68
N LEU A 559 -29.25 -3.00 -14.65
CA LEU A 559 -29.54 -4.22 -13.87
C LEU A 559 -29.36 -5.49 -14.73
N ASP A 560 -28.30 -5.53 -15.52
CA ASP A 560 -27.91 -6.67 -16.37
C ASP A 560 -27.33 -7.84 -15.54
N LYS A 561 -27.00 -7.57 -14.28
CA LYS A 561 -26.49 -8.51 -13.28
C LYS A 561 -26.97 -8.10 -11.88
N PRO A 562 -26.96 -9.01 -10.90
CA PRO A 562 -27.29 -8.67 -9.52
C PRO A 562 -26.43 -7.53 -8.98
N VAL A 563 -27.07 -6.63 -8.22
CA VAL A 563 -26.42 -5.53 -7.50
C VAL A 563 -26.61 -5.73 -6.01
N TYR A 564 -25.51 -5.68 -5.26
CA TYR A 564 -25.54 -5.73 -3.80
C TYR A 564 -25.19 -4.35 -3.25
N ILE A 565 -25.91 -3.89 -2.22
CA ILE A 565 -25.65 -2.62 -1.55
C ILE A 565 -25.48 -2.88 -0.05
N LEU A 566 -24.23 -2.78 0.42
CA LEU A 566 -23.85 -3.02 1.81
C LEU A 566 -24.06 -1.74 2.63
N ASN A 567 -24.79 -1.84 3.72
CA ASN A 567 -25.09 -0.70 4.61
C ASN A 567 -24.07 -0.64 5.76
N SER A 568 -23.11 0.26 5.68
CA SER A 568 -22.19 0.56 6.79
C SER A 568 -22.49 1.90 7.48
N THR A 569 -23.75 2.36 7.37
CA THR A 569 -24.25 3.58 8.05
C THR A 569 -25.06 3.24 9.30
N ASP A 570 -25.54 4.26 10.01
CA ASP A 570 -26.47 4.13 11.13
C ASP A 570 -27.95 4.24 10.70
N ALA A 571 -28.21 4.40 9.39
CA ALA A 571 -29.55 4.52 8.86
C ALA A 571 -30.20 3.14 8.61
N GLY A 572 -31.48 3.00 8.93
CA GLY A 572 -32.31 1.83 8.59
C GLY A 572 -32.83 1.83 7.16
N SER A 573 -32.40 2.76 6.32
CA SER A 573 -32.76 2.85 4.90
C SER A 573 -31.70 3.58 4.10
N LEU A 574 -31.53 3.21 2.84
CA LEU A 574 -30.60 3.85 1.90
C LEU A 574 -31.36 4.48 0.72
N ALA A 575 -30.84 5.58 0.20
CA ALA A 575 -31.32 6.16 -1.06
C ALA A 575 -30.69 5.39 -2.23
N VAL A 576 -31.54 4.83 -3.09
CA VAL A 576 -31.10 4.01 -4.23
C VAL A 576 -31.88 4.40 -5.46
N GLU A 577 -31.18 4.67 -6.55
CA GLU A 577 -31.74 4.91 -7.87
C GLU A 577 -31.58 3.66 -8.73
N ILE A 578 -32.70 3.19 -9.27
CA ILE A 578 -32.79 2.03 -10.18
C ILE A 578 -33.36 2.45 -11.54
N PRO A 579 -32.79 1.97 -12.67
CA PRO A 579 -33.20 2.40 -14.01
C PRO A 579 -34.44 1.70 -14.51
N ALA A 580 -34.82 0.57 -13.90
CA ALA A 580 -35.95 -0.29 -14.31
C ALA A 580 -36.60 -0.92 -13.08
N ALA A 581 -37.77 -1.53 -13.29
CA ALA A 581 -38.46 -2.30 -12.25
C ALA A 581 -37.55 -3.43 -11.73
N ALA A 582 -37.46 -3.56 -10.43
CA ALA A 582 -36.53 -4.49 -9.76
C ALA A 582 -37.18 -5.18 -8.56
N LYS A 583 -36.72 -6.39 -8.32
CA LYS A 583 -36.94 -7.12 -7.08
C LYS A 583 -35.79 -6.80 -6.12
N VAL A 584 -36.10 -6.40 -4.89
CA VAL A 584 -35.14 -6.06 -3.83
C VAL A 584 -35.39 -6.98 -2.65
N VAL A 585 -34.32 -7.65 -2.20
CA VAL A 585 -34.33 -8.51 -1.02
C VAL A 585 -33.37 -7.91 0.00
N ALA A 586 -33.84 -7.72 1.22
CA ALA A 586 -33.06 -7.19 2.34
C ALA A 586 -32.57 -8.33 3.25
N TYR A 587 -31.32 -8.25 3.64
CA TYR A 587 -30.65 -9.21 4.54
C TYR A 587 -30.06 -8.49 5.75
N ASP A 588 -30.10 -9.16 6.89
CA ASP A 588 -29.46 -8.66 8.12
C ASP A 588 -27.94 -8.94 8.15
N THR A 589 -27.28 -8.56 9.22
CA THR A 589 -25.83 -8.75 9.42
C THR A 589 -25.39 -10.20 9.58
N TYR A 590 -26.34 -11.13 9.69
CA TYR A 590 -26.12 -12.59 9.72
C TYR A 590 -26.44 -13.28 8.39
N GLY A 591 -26.92 -12.52 7.41
CA GLY A 591 -27.34 -13.03 6.10
C GLY A 591 -28.76 -13.64 6.09
N ALA A 592 -29.55 -13.42 7.13
CA ALA A 592 -30.96 -13.83 7.11
C ALA A 592 -31.78 -12.85 6.28
N CYS A 593 -32.64 -13.37 5.38
CA CYS A 593 -33.60 -12.56 4.64
C CYS A 593 -34.64 -11.99 5.61
N VAL A 594 -34.78 -10.67 5.64
CA VAL A 594 -35.71 -9.95 6.53
C VAL A 594 -36.84 -9.25 5.79
N GLY A 595 -36.81 -9.22 4.46
CA GLY A 595 -37.86 -8.64 3.64
C GLY A 595 -37.57 -8.72 2.16
N GLU A 596 -38.68 -8.67 1.39
CA GLU A 596 -38.65 -8.65 -0.07
C GLU A 596 -39.69 -7.63 -0.57
N GLN A 597 -39.29 -6.78 -1.51
CA GLN A 597 -40.17 -5.77 -2.08
C GLN A 597 -39.82 -5.51 -3.54
N GLU A 598 -40.83 -5.13 -4.31
CA GLU A 598 -40.67 -4.69 -5.70
C GLU A 598 -40.72 -3.16 -5.78
N TYR A 599 -39.81 -2.61 -6.59
CA TYR A 599 -39.76 -1.18 -6.87
C TYR A 599 -39.82 -0.92 -8.38
N GLN A 600 -40.45 0.18 -8.77
CA GLN A 600 -40.43 0.69 -10.14
C GLN A 600 -39.14 1.48 -10.38
N ALA A 601 -38.88 1.81 -11.66
CA ALA A 601 -37.75 2.71 -11.98
C ALA A 601 -37.86 4.05 -11.22
N GLY A 602 -36.73 4.58 -10.75
CA GLY A 602 -36.65 5.84 -10.02
C GLY A 602 -35.79 5.77 -8.78
N CYS A 603 -35.80 6.86 -8.03
CA CYS A 603 -35.06 6.97 -6.76
C CYS A 603 -35.98 6.64 -5.58
N HIS A 604 -35.55 5.72 -4.73
CA HIS A 604 -36.32 5.21 -3.60
C HIS A 604 -35.49 5.21 -2.32
N ARG A 605 -36.17 5.42 -1.19
CA ARG A 605 -35.61 5.04 0.11
C ARG A 605 -35.98 3.58 0.40
N MET A 606 -34.99 2.71 0.31
CA MET A 606 -35.15 1.26 0.51
C MET A 606 -34.75 0.89 1.95
N ALA A 607 -35.64 0.20 2.66
CA ALA A 607 -35.35 -0.28 4.00
C ALA A 607 -34.24 -1.33 3.97
N VAL A 608 -33.26 -1.18 4.85
CA VAL A 608 -32.12 -2.10 4.99
C VAL A 608 -31.70 -2.16 6.46
N PRO A 609 -31.45 -3.36 7.02
CA PRO A 609 -30.97 -3.48 8.39
C PRO A 609 -29.62 -2.78 8.61
N LEU A 610 -29.35 -2.42 9.85
CA LEU A 610 -28.03 -1.94 10.28
C LEU A 610 -26.99 -3.01 9.98
N SER A 611 -25.90 -2.62 9.33
CA SER A 611 -24.83 -3.52 8.89
C SER A 611 -25.31 -4.74 8.10
N GLY A 612 -26.49 -4.63 7.46
CA GLY A 612 -27.03 -5.59 6.51
C GLY A 612 -26.81 -5.16 5.06
N TYR A 613 -27.53 -5.77 4.15
CA TYR A 613 -27.40 -5.44 2.73
C TYR A 613 -28.69 -5.67 1.92
N LEU A 614 -28.75 -5.02 0.76
CA LEU A 614 -29.78 -5.25 -0.25
C LEU A 614 -29.19 -6.06 -1.39
N LYS A 615 -29.98 -6.99 -1.94
CA LYS A 615 -29.74 -7.63 -3.23
C LYS A 615 -30.82 -7.17 -4.20
N ILE A 616 -30.42 -6.55 -5.30
CA ILE A 616 -31.30 -5.99 -6.34
C ILE A 616 -31.08 -6.79 -7.62
N SER A 617 -32.16 -7.24 -8.23
CA SER A 617 -32.14 -7.95 -9.52
C SER A 617 -33.26 -7.43 -10.43
N SER A 618 -33.03 -7.46 -11.75
CA SER A 618 -34.08 -7.20 -12.73
C SER A 618 -35.26 -8.17 -12.54
N LYS A 619 -36.47 -7.72 -12.88
CA LYS A 619 -37.66 -8.59 -13.01
C LYS A 619 -37.57 -9.48 -14.23
#